data_e1eddfe0f50c6a9d4086ae5aee432519
#
_entry.id   e1eddfe0f50c6a9d4086ae5aee432519
#
_cell.length_a   1.000
_cell.length_b   1.000
_cell.length_c   1.000
_cell.angle_alpha   90.00
_cell.angle_beta   90.00
_cell.angle_gamma   90.00
#
_symmetry.space_group_name_H-M   'P 1'
#
loop_
_entity.id
_entity.type
_entity.pdbx_description
1 polymer ?
#
loop_
_entity_poly.entity_id
_entity_poly.type
_entity_poly.pdbx_seq_one_letter_code
_entity_poly.pdbx_strand_id
1 'polypeptide(L)' 'MKLYKNKDWLHRRYVIQKKTMEEIATECGVTIMTIQRALKEKGLIK' A
#
# COMPACT_ATOMS: atom_id res chain seq x y z
N MET A 1 -12.44 6.57 2.85
CA MET A 1 -12.17 5.83 1.61
C MET A 1 -10.91 5.00 1.78
N LYS A 2 -10.97 3.71 1.48
CA LYS A 2 -9.85 2.81 1.72
C LYS A 2 -9.01 2.62 0.46
N LEU A 3 -8.17 3.58 0.18
CA LEU A 3 -7.34 3.59 -1.04
C LEU A 3 -6.44 2.35 -1.16
N TYR A 4 -5.99 1.81 -0.02
CA TYR A 4 -5.11 0.65 -0.04
C TYR A 4 -5.79 -0.63 -0.55
N LYS A 5 -7.10 -0.62 -0.73
CA LYS A 5 -7.80 -1.76 -1.33
C LYS A 5 -7.75 -1.73 -2.85
N ASN A 6 -7.34 -0.62 -3.43
CA ASN A 6 -7.20 -0.50 -4.87
C ASN A 6 -5.81 -0.96 -5.29
N LYS A 7 -5.75 -2.07 -6.03
CA LYS A 7 -4.46 -2.63 -6.46
C LYS A 7 -3.67 -1.66 -7.33
N ASP A 8 -4.33 -0.99 -8.26
CA ASP A 8 -3.66 -0.05 -9.16
C ASP A 8 -3.07 1.11 -8.37
N TRP A 9 -3.79 1.62 -7.39
CA TRP A 9 -3.31 2.71 -6.54
C TRP A 9 -2.09 2.28 -5.74
N LEU A 10 -2.17 1.10 -5.10
CA LEU A 10 -1.06 0.55 -4.31
C LEU A 10 0.16 0.29 -5.18
N HIS A 11 -0.05 -0.29 -6.35
CA HIS A 11 1.02 -0.58 -7.28
C HIS A 11 1.72 0.71 -7.68
N ARG A 12 0.96 1.72 -8.03
CA ARG A 12 1.51 3.00 -8.44
C ARG A 12 2.31 3.65 -7.30
N ARG A 13 1.76 3.63 -6.09
CA ARG A 13 2.45 4.25 -4.96
C ARG A 13 3.68 3.46 -4.53
N TYR A 14 3.55 2.15 -4.43
CA TYR A 14 4.61 1.33 -3.88
C TYR A 14 5.71 1.01 -4.91
N VAL A 15 5.32 0.63 -6.11
CA VAL A 15 6.26 0.19 -7.13
C VAL A 15 6.76 1.35 -7.99
N ILE A 16 5.86 2.11 -8.57
CA ILE A 16 6.23 3.18 -9.50
C ILE A 16 6.82 4.39 -8.78
N GLN A 17 6.14 4.89 -7.74
CA GLN A 17 6.63 6.04 -6.97
C GLN A 17 7.62 5.65 -5.89
N LYS A 18 7.79 4.34 -5.66
CA LYS A 18 8.73 3.80 -4.68
C LYS A 18 8.53 4.35 -3.28
N LYS A 19 7.27 4.56 -2.91
CA LYS A 19 6.94 5.01 -1.55
C LYS A 19 7.09 3.85 -0.58
N THR A 20 7.50 4.16 0.66
CA THR A 20 7.58 3.13 1.69
C THR A 20 6.19 2.79 2.21
N MET A 21 6.08 1.61 2.84
CA MET A 21 4.83 1.20 3.46
C MET A 21 4.38 2.21 4.51
N GLU A 22 5.35 2.77 5.24
CA GLU A 22 5.08 3.77 6.26
C GLU A 22 4.44 5.02 5.65
N GLU A 23 4.99 5.49 4.54
CA GLU A 23 4.45 6.66 3.86
C GLU A 23 3.03 6.40 3.35
N ILE A 24 2.82 5.23 2.76
CA ILE A 24 1.50 4.86 2.25
C ILE A 24 0.49 4.73 3.39
N ALA A 25 0.92 4.12 4.50
CA ALA A 25 0.06 3.97 5.67
C ALA A 25 -0.35 5.33 6.21
N THR A 26 0.58 6.27 6.28
CA THR A 26 0.27 7.63 6.73
C THR A 26 -0.75 8.30 5.82
N GLU A 27 -0.59 8.15 4.51
CA GLU A 27 -1.53 8.74 3.55
C GLU A 27 -2.93 8.14 3.70
N CYS A 28 -3.00 6.85 4.00
CA CYS A 28 -4.28 6.17 4.17
C CYS A 28 -4.86 6.29 5.57
N GLY A 29 -4.07 6.78 6.53
CA GLY A 29 -4.51 6.86 7.92
C GLY A 29 -4.63 5.50 8.59
N VAL A 30 -3.79 4.55 8.20
CA VAL A 30 -3.79 3.19 8.76
C VAL A 30 -2.39 2.82 9.22
N THR A 31 -2.26 1.65 9.84
CA THR A 31 -0.96 1.17 10.32
C THR A 31 -0.16 0.57 9.16
N ILE A 32 1.18 0.48 9.38
CA ILE A 32 2.06 -0.16 8.39
C ILE A 32 1.65 -1.60 8.15
N MET A 33 1.24 -2.31 9.19
CA MET A 33 0.83 -3.71 9.05
C MET A 33 -0.36 -3.87 8.10
N THR A 34 -1.28 -2.92 8.14
CA THR A 34 -2.44 -2.93 7.24
C THR A 34 -1.99 -2.83 5.78
N ILE A 35 -1.05 -1.94 5.52
CA ILE A 35 -0.52 -1.77 4.16
C ILE A 35 0.28 -3.00 3.74
N GLN A 36 1.08 -3.57 4.65
CA GLN A 36 1.85 -4.77 4.36
C GLN A 36 0.94 -5.92 3.96
N ARG A 37 -0.13 -6.13 4.71
CA ARG A 37 -1.10 -7.19 4.39
C ARG A 37 -1.77 -6.93 3.04
N ALA A 38 -2.16 -5.68 2.79
CA ALA A 38 -2.78 -5.33 1.52
C ALA A 38 -1.85 -5.61 0.34
N LEU A 39 -0.57 -5.26 0.47
CA LEU A 39 0.41 -5.50 -0.58
C LEU A 39 0.59 -7.00 -0.84
N LYS A 40 0.61 -7.80 0.23
CA LYS A 40 0.71 -9.26 0.08
C LYS A 40 -0.51 -9.83 -0.61
N GLU A 41 -1.70 -9.39 -0.22
CA GLU A 41 -2.94 -9.84 -0.82
C GLU A 41 -3.02 -9.51 -2.31
N LYS A 42 -2.46 -8.38 -2.69
CA LYS A 42 -2.44 -7.95 -4.10
C LYS A 42 -1.28 -8.55 -4.89
N GLY A 43 -0.38 -9.27 -4.20
CA GLY A 43 0.76 -9.88 -4.87
C GLY A 43 1.84 -8.89 -5.25
N LEU A 44 1.87 -7.72 -4.63
CA LEU A 44 2.87 -6.69 -4.91
C LEU A 44 4.17 -6.91 -4.14
N ILE A 45 4.11 -7.69 -3.08
CA ILE A 45 5.29 -8.12 -2.32
C ILE A 45 5.17 -9.61 -2.02
N LYS A 46 6.30 -10.24 -1.73
CA LYS A 46 6.32 -11.67 -1.39
C LYS A 46 6.09 -11.91 0.10
#